data_4354dd13eb2b3084a1dd77f942bb1c81
#
_entry.id   4354dd13eb2b3084a1dd77f942bb1c81
#
_cell.length_a   1.000
_cell.length_b   1.000
_cell.length_c   1.000
_cell.angle_alpha   90.00
_cell.angle_beta   90.00
_cell.angle_gamma   90.00
#
_symmetry.space_group_name_H-M   'P 1'
#
loop_
_entity.id
_entity.type
_entity.pdbx_description
1 polymer ?
#
loop_
_entity_poly.entity_id
_entity_poly.type
_entity_poly.pdbx_seq_one_letter_code
_entity_poly.pdbx_strand_id
1 'polypeptide(L)'
;MIKIDLLKYHPNVIPQLAQIWHEVLGRIWAPDVSIDRVEQKFIEHLNDHKIPLTFVAFYDEQPVGMCSLRENDGIRSDLTPWLGSLVVSPDYQKRGIGQNLIEATKQKAKNLDFEKLFLFAFDPNLPTYYKKLGWKQIGIDQFKGHFVTVMETVL
;
A
#
# COMPACT_ATOMS: atom_id res chain seq x y z
N MET A 1 -14.52 9.61 -12.49
CA MET A 1 -14.79 8.19 -12.21
C MET A 1 -13.50 7.49 -11.81
N ILE A 2 -13.56 6.65 -10.77
CA ILE A 2 -12.39 5.95 -10.24
C ILE A 2 -12.33 4.55 -10.83
N LYS A 3 -11.14 4.17 -11.28
CA LYS A 3 -10.86 2.82 -11.76
C LYS A 3 -9.66 2.27 -10.98
N ILE A 4 -9.75 1.03 -10.52
CA ILE A 4 -8.65 0.32 -9.86
C ILE A 4 -8.16 -0.77 -10.80
N ASP A 5 -6.85 -0.82 -11.04
CA ASP A 5 -6.25 -1.85 -11.88
C ASP A 5 -4.83 -2.17 -11.40
N LEU A 6 -4.29 -3.31 -11.85
CA LEU A 6 -2.92 -3.70 -11.51
C LEU A 6 -1.89 -2.83 -12.24
N LEU A 7 -0.85 -2.45 -11.52
CA LEU A 7 0.27 -1.70 -12.10
C LEU A 7 0.91 -2.43 -13.28
N LYS A 8 0.90 -3.76 -13.25
CA LYS A 8 1.42 -4.60 -14.33
C LYS A 8 0.93 -4.18 -15.70
N TYR A 9 -0.33 -3.76 -15.80
CA TYR A 9 -0.94 -3.37 -17.07
C TYR A 9 -0.74 -1.90 -17.41
N HIS A 10 -0.06 -1.14 -16.55
CA HIS A 10 0.15 0.30 -16.69
C HIS A 10 1.56 0.72 -16.28
N PRO A 11 2.62 0.06 -16.81
CA PRO A 11 3.98 0.38 -16.38
C PRO A 11 4.39 1.82 -16.70
N ASN A 12 3.74 2.45 -17.66
CA ASN A 12 4.00 3.83 -18.06
C ASN A 12 3.66 4.86 -16.98
N VAL A 13 2.87 4.51 -15.95
CA VAL A 13 2.53 5.45 -14.87
C VAL A 13 3.49 5.38 -13.68
N ILE A 14 4.49 4.51 -13.73
CA ILE A 14 5.48 4.37 -12.64
C ILE A 14 6.11 5.70 -12.25
N PRO A 15 6.57 6.56 -13.20
CA PRO A 15 7.14 7.85 -12.79
C PRO A 15 6.18 8.73 -11.98
N GLN A 16 4.93 8.79 -12.36
CA GLN A 16 3.91 9.57 -11.66
C GLN A 16 3.63 8.99 -10.28
N LEU A 17 3.53 7.66 -10.17
CA LEU A 17 3.33 7.00 -8.87
C LEU A 17 4.51 7.19 -7.94
N ALA A 18 5.74 7.11 -8.46
CA ALA A 18 6.94 7.34 -7.67
C ALA A 18 6.94 8.75 -7.08
N GLN A 19 6.49 9.73 -7.84
CA GLN A 19 6.34 11.11 -7.39
C GLN A 19 5.33 11.21 -6.25
N ILE A 20 4.15 10.64 -6.42
CA ILE A 20 3.08 10.64 -5.41
C ILE A 20 3.58 9.96 -4.12
N TRP A 21 4.21 8.79 -4.26
CA TRP A 21 4.73 8.05 -3.12
C TRP A 21 5.78 8.86 -2.36
N HIS A 22 6.71 9.47 -3.09
CA HIS A 22 7.80 10.25 -2.50
C HIS A 22 7.26 11.46 -1.74
N GLU A 23 6.28 12.15 -2.29
CA GLU A 23 5.68 13.33 -1.66
C GLU A 23 4.90 12.99 -0.38
N VAL A 24 4.20 11.85 -0.34
CA VAL A 24 3.31 11.51 0.77
C VAL A 24 4.00 10.63 1.80
N LEU A 25 4.67 9.57 1.37
CA LEU A 25 5.31 8.60 2.27
C LEU A 25 6.83 8.73 2.33
N GLY A 26 7.47 9.07 1.21
CA GLY A 26 8.90 9.10 1.12
C GLY A 26 9.54 10.07 2.10
N ARG A 27 8.92 11.21 2.32
CA ARG A 27 9.41 12.22 3.26
C ARG A 27 9.45 11.72 4.71
N ILE A 28 8.64 10.72 5.05
CA ILE A 28 8.60 10.11 6.38
C ILE A 28 9.57 8.94 6.45
N TRP A 29 9.51 8.05 5.46
CA TRP A 29 10.18 6.75 5.53
C TRP A 29 11.52 6.70 4.80
N ALA A 30 11.73 7.56 3.79
CA ALA A 30 12.91 7.49 2.95
C ALA A 30 13.24 8.86 2.35
N PRO A 31 13.51 9.90 3.20
CA PRO A 31 13.71 11.27 2.71
C PRO A 31 14.93 11.41 1.79
N ASP A 32 15.92 10.52 1.94
CA ASP A 32 17.16 10.58 1.16
C ASP A 32 17.16 9.65 -0.06
N VAL A 33 16.05 8.94 -0.29
CA VAL A 33 15.95 8.03 -1.44
C VAL A 33 15.49 8.81 -2.65
N SER A 34 16.19 8.64 -3.78
CA SER A 34 15.86 9.31 -5.03
C SER A 34 14.57 8.73 -5.64
N ILE A 35 13.90 9.55 -6.45
CA ILE A 35 12.72 9.10 -7.18
C ILE A 35 13.07 7.95 -8.12
N ASP A 36 14.26 7.97 -8.73
CA ASP A 36 14.72 6.88 -9.59
C ASP A 36 14.76 5.54 -8.86
N ARG A 37 15.20 5.52 -7.61
CA ARG A 37 15.22 4.28 -6.81
C ARG A 37 13.81 3.81 -6.47
N VAL A 38 12.90 4.73 -6.24
CA VAL A 38 11.48 4.39 -6.01
C VAL A 38 10.88 3.77 -7.26
N GLU A 39 11.16 4.34 -8.43
CA GLU A 39 10.73 3.77 -9.72
C GLU A 39 11.27 2.36 -9.92
N GLN A 40 12.55 2.13 -9.62
CA GLN A 40 13.16 0.79 -9.73
C GLN A 40 12.45 -0.23 -8.85
N LYS A 41 12.07 0.15 -7.64
CA LYS A 41 11.31 -0.73 -6.77
C LYS A 41 9.93 -1.06 -7.34
N PHE A 42 9.26 -0.09 -7.94
CA PHE A 42 7.94 -0.32 -8.52
C PHE A 42 7.99 -1.24 -9.73
N ILE A 43 9.09 -1.25 -10.47
CA ILE A 43 9.29 -2.21 -11.56
C ILE A 43 9.24 -3.64 -11.05
N GLU A 44 9.74 -3.90 -9.84
CA GLU A 44 9.66 -5.23 -9.22
C GLU A 44 8.22 -5.65 -8.90
N HIS A 45 7.27 -4.71 -8.87
CA HIS A 45 5.86 -4.95 -8.58
C HIS A 45 5.00 -5.22 -9.82
N LEU A 46 5.60 -5.38 -11.00
CA LEU A 46 4.87 -5.64 -12.24
C LEU A 46 4.45 -7.10 -12.34
N ASN A 47 3.67 -7.56 -11.37
CA ASN A 47 3.20 -8.94 -11.28
C ASN A 47 1.68 -8.98 -11.12
N ASP A 48 1.07 -10.11 -11.45
CA ASP A 48 -0.36 -10.34 -11.27
C ASP A 48 -0.68 -11.65 -10.51
N HIS A 49 0.15 -12.68 -10.61
CA HIS A 49 -0.08 -13.99 -9.96
C HIS A 49 0.87 -14.26 -8.80
N LYS A 50 1.75 -13.32 -8.49
CA LYS A 50 2.68 -13.45 -7.37
C LYS A 50 2.95 -12.07 -6.77
N ILE A 51 3.38 -12.08 -5.50
CA ILE A 51 3.79 -10.85 -4.81
C ILE A 51 5.30 -10.65 -4.98
N PRO A 52 5.78 -9.40 -4.97
CA PRO A 52 5.00 -8.16 -4.75
C PRO A 52 4.21 -7.75 -5.99
N LEU A 53 3.06 -7.13 -5.75
CA LEU A 53 2.26 -6.50 -6.80
C LEU A 53 1.64 -5.19 -6.26
N THR A 54 1.15 -4.36 -7.17
CA THR A 54 0.59 -3.07 -6.81
C THR A 54 -0.69 -2.80 -7.60
N PHE A 55 -1.70 -2.30 -6.89
CA PHE A 55 -2.90 -1.73 -7.51
C PHE A 55 -2.76 -0.22 -7.63
N VAL A 56 -3.29 0.31 -8.72
CA VAL A 56 -3.29 1.74 -9.01
C VAL A 56 -4.73 2.22 -9.09
N ALA A 57 -5.00 3.36 -8.48
CA ALA A 57 -6.27 4.05 -8.65
C ALA A 57 -6.11 5.15 -9.69
N PHE A 58 -7.01 5.17 -10.66
CA PHE A 58 -7.06 6.17 -11.71
C PHE A 58 -8.31 7.04 -11.57
N TYR A 59 -8.16 8.31 -11.75
CA TYR A 59 -9.27 9.24 -11.92
C TYR A 59 -9.14 9.86 -13.31
N ASP A 60 -10.11 9.58 -14.18
CA ASP A 60 -10.08 10.03 -15.59
C ASP A 60 -8.71 9.77 -16.24
N GLU A 61 -8.22 8.53 -16.09
CA GLU A 61 -6.97 8.03 -16.67
C GLU A 61 -5.68 8.56 -16.02
N GLN A 62 -5.80 9.41 -14.99
CA GLN A 62 -4.63 9.87 -14.24
C GLN A 62 -4.42 9.03 -12.98
N PRO A 63 -3.19 8.56 -12.71
CA PRO A 63 -2.93 7.84 -11.47
C PRO A 63 -3.04 8.79 -10.28
N VAL A 64 -3.83 8.41 -9.28
CA VAL A 64 -4.09 9.25 -8.10
C VAL A 64 -3.84 8.52 -6.79
N GLY A 65 -3.52 7.24 -6.84
CA GLY A 65 -3.22 6.47 -5.64
C GLY A 65 -2.72 5.09 -5.96
N MET A 66 -2.24 4.39 -4.94
CA MET A 66 -1.70 3.05 -5.06
C MET A 66 -1.78 2.29 -3.75
N CYS A 67 -1.71 0.96 -3.83
CA CYS A 67 -1.59 0.07 -2.69
C CYS A 67 -0.84 -1.19 -3.13
N SER A 68 0.11 -1.62 -2.33
CA SER A 68 0.96 -2.77 -2.65
C SER A 68 0.65 -3.96 -1.77
N LEU A 69 0.80 -5.17 -2.34
CA LEU A 69 0.76 -6.43 -1.62
C LEU A 69 2.17 -7.01 -1.66
N ARG A 70 2.77 -7.21 -0.49
CA ARG A 70 4.18 -7.57 -0.35
C ARG A 70 4.36 -8.79 0.55
N GLU A 71 5.44 -9.52 0.34
CA GLU A 71 5.83 -10.61 1.22
C GLU A 71 6.30 -10.10 2.58
N ASN A 72 7.01 -8.97 2.60
CA ASN A 72 7.62 -8.39 3.80
C ASN A 72 7.52 -6.87 3.71
N ASP A 73 7.35 -6.21 4.85
CA ASP A 73 7.28 -4.75 4.92
C ASP A 73 8.28 -4.15 5.91
N GLY A 74 9.34 -4.89 6.24
CA GLY A 74 10.46 -4.39 7.03
C GLY A 74 10.41 -4.71 8.52
N ILE A 75 9.29 -5.24 9.02
CA ILE A 75 9.14 -5.67 10.42
C ILE A 75 8.40 -7.00 10.46
N ARG A 76 8.50 -7.69 11.61
CA ARG A 76 7.77 -8.94 11.82
C ARG A 76 7.88 -9.89 10.63
N SER A 77 9.11 -10.36 10.35
CA SER A 77 9.38 -11.28 9.23
C SER A 77 8.66 -12.62 9.36
N ASP A 78 8.08 -12.90 10.52
CA ASP A 78 7.22 -14.06 10.78
C ASP A 78 5.82 -13.90 10.18
N LEU A 79 5.45 -12.73 9.73
CA LEU A 79 4.10 -12.44 9.18
C LEU A 79 4.17 -12.13 7.68
N THR A 80 3.23 -12.69 6.93
CA THR A 80 3.10 -12.44 5.50
C THR A 80 1.66 -12.77 5.05
N PRO A 81 1.08 -12.14 4.03
CA PRO A 81 1.60 -10.99 3.29
C PRO A 81 1.27 -9.65 3.95
N TRP A 82 1.83 -8.59 3.43
CA TRP A 82 1.64 -7.23 3.93
C TRP A 82 0.97 -6.33 2.91
N LEU A 83 0.02 -5.53 3.38
CA LEU A 83 -0.48 -4.37 2.66
C LEU A 83 0.44 -3.21 2.98
N GLY A 84 1.04 -2.63 1.95
CA GLY A 84 1.97 -1.52 2.12
C GLY A 84 1.79 -0.44 1.07
N SER A 85 2.47 0.67 1.26
CA SER A 85 2.46 1.81 0.32
C SER A 85 1.05 2.26 -0.08
N LEU A 86 0.12 2.29 0.88
CA LEU A 86 -1.22 2.83 0.62
C LEU A 86 -1.11 4.36 0.60
N VAL A 87 -1.29 4.92 -0.58
CA VAL A 87 -1.14 6.36 -0.83
C VAL A 87 -2.28 6.83 -1.72
N VAL A 88 -2.86 7.96 -1.37
CA VAL A 88 -3.79 8.69 -2.24
C VAL A 88 -3.27 10.12 -2.34
N SER A 89 -3.19 10.64 -3.56
CA SER A 89 -2.77 12.02 -3.81
C SER A 89 -3.64 12.98 -2.98
N PRO A 90 -3.04 14.01 -2.36
CA PRO A 90 -3.78 14.89 -1.43
C PRO A 90 -5.07 15.48 -2.00
N ASP A 91 -5.08 15.83 -3.28
CA ASP A 91 -6.26 16.42 -3.92
C ASP A 91 -7.41 15.43 -4.11
N TYR A 92 -7.16 14.15 -3.93
CA TYR A 92 -8.13 13.07 -4.15
C TYR A 92 -8.47 12.30 -2.88
N GLN A 93 -7.99 12.73 -1.73
CA GLN A 93 -8.30 12.11 -0.45
C GLN A 93 -9.75 12.37 -0.03
N LYS A 94 -10.25 11.56 0.91
CA LYS A 94 -11.61 11.66 1.47
C LYS A 94 -12.72 11.40 0.42
N ARG A 95 -12.42 10.61 -0.60
CA ARG A 95 -13.37 10.21 -1.64
C ARG A 95 -13.60 8.71 -1.70
N GLY A 96 -13.09 7.95 -0.71
CA GLY A 96 -13.22 6.50 -0.67
C GLY A 96 -12.21 5.74 -1.52
N ILE A 97 -11.24 6.40 -2.13
CA ILE A 97 -10.24 5.75 -2.99
C ILE A 97 -9.35 4.80 -2.20
N GLY A 98 -8.89 5.24 -1.03
CA GLY A 98 -8.07 4.40 -0.15
C GLY A 98 -8.80 3.10 0.23
N GLN A 99 -10.07 3.20 0.58
CA GLN A 99 -10.89 2.03 0.91
C GLN A 99 -11.02 1.09 -0.30
N ASN A 100 -11.22 1.63 -1.49
CA ASN A 100 -11.30 0.82 -2.71
C ASN A 100 -9.99 0.10 -3.00
N LEU A 101 -8.86 0.76 -2.78
CA LEU A 101 -7.54 0.16 -2.92
C LEU A 101 -7.31 -0.97 -1.90
N ILE A 102 -7.71 -0.76 -0.65
CA ILE A 102 -7.63 -1.77 0.40
C ILE A 102 -8.45 -3.01 0.01
N GLU A 103 -9.68 -2.81 -0.44
CA GLU A 103 -10.56 -3.91 -0.82
C GLU A 103 -10.01 -4.70 -2.01
N ALA A 104 -9.47 -4.02 -3.02
CA ALA A 104 -8.83 -4.70 -4.15
C ALA A 104 -7.64 -5.54 -3.70
N THR A 105 -6.81 -5.02 -2.80
CA THR A 105 -5.64 -5.71 -2.27
C THR A 105 -6.05 -6.92 -1.43
N LYS A 106 -7.07 -6.77 -0.58
CA LYS A 106 -7.60 -7.89 0.22
C LYS A 106 -8.13 -8.99 -0.69
N GLN A 107 -8.91 -8.65 -1.70
CA GLN A 107 -9.47 -9.64 -2.61
C GLN A 107 -8.36 -10.38 -3.36
N LYS A 108 -7.31 -9.68 -3.77
CA LYS A 108 -6.18 -10.31 -4.45
C LYS A 108 -5.43 -11.26 -3.52
N ALA A 109 -5.19 -10.86 -2.29
CA ALA A 109 -4.53 -11.72 -1.31
C ALA A 109 -5.34 -13.00 -1.07
N LYS A 110 -6.67 -12.87 -0.96
CA LYS A 110 -7.55 -14.02 -0.83
C LYS A 110 -7.48 -14.93 -2.06
N ASN A 111 -7.46 -14.36 -3.26
CA ASN A 111 -7.37 -15.13 -4.51
C ASN A 111 -6.03 -15.85 -4.65
N LEU A 112 -4.98 -15.36 -3.99
CA LEU A 112 -3.68 -16.00 -3.93
C LEU A 112 -3.56 -17.02 -2.78
N ASP A 113 -4.70 -17.35 -2.14
CA ASP A 113 -4.82 -18.36 -1.07
C ASP A 113 -4.18 -17.96 0.26
N PHE A 114 -3.99 -16.68 0.52
CA PHE A 114 -3.62 -16.21 1.84
C PHE A 114 -4.84 -16.16 2.76
N GLU A 115 -4.64 -16.46 4.04
CA GLU A 115 -5.71 -16.48 5.05
C GLU A 115 -5.81 -15.17 5.82
N LYS A 116 -4.72 -14.43 5.91
CA LYS A 116 -4.64 -13.15 6.62
C LYS A 116 -3.85 -12.13 5.83
N LEU A 117 -4.06 -10.87 6.15
CA LEU A 117 -3.31 -9.75 5.60
C LEU A 117 -2.89 -8.84 6.75
N PHE A 118 -1.68 -8.32 6.69
CA PHE A 118 -1.08 -7.49 7.74
C PHE A 118 -0.78 -6.09 7.21
N LEU A 119 -0.81 -5.11 8.10
CA LEU A 119 -0.30 -3.77 7.82
C LEU A 119 0.28 -3.17 9.10
N PHE A 120 1.07 -2.10 8.95
CA PHE A 120 1.39 -1.25 10.08
C PHE A 120 1.01 0.20 9.77
N ALA A 121 0.62 0.93 10.80
CA ALA A 121 0.20 2.32 10.72
C ALA A 121 1.08 3.19 11.61
N PHE A 122 1.59 4.27 11.04
CA PHE A 122 2.39 5.26 11.77
C PHE A 122 1.51 6.31 12.46
N ASP A 123 0.53 6.85 11.73
CA ASP A 123 -0.36 7.89 12.25
C ASP A 123 -1.26 7.30 13.34
N PRO A 124 -1.31 7.91 14.55
CA PRO A 124 -2.13 7.37 15.64
C PRO A 124 -3.64 7.35 15.37
N ASN A 125 -4.12 8.06 14.37
CA ASN A 125 -5.55 8.05 14.00
C ASN A 125 -5.92 6.91 13.05
N LEU A 126 -4.95 6.33 12.35
CA LEU A 126 -5.19 5.28 11.36
C LEU A 126 -5.72 3.97 11.96
N PRO A 127 -5.25 3.50 13.14
CA PRO A 127 -5.80 2.27 13.70
C PRO A 127 -7.32 2.29 13.90
N THR A 128 -7.88 3.42 14.32
CA THR A 128 -9.33 3.56 14.47
C THR A 128 -10.04 3.42 13.11
N TYR A 129 -9.48 4.03 12.07
CA TYR A 129 -10.00 3.92 10.72
C TYR A 129 -9.98 2.45 10.24
N TYR A 130 -8.85 1.77 10.42
CA TYR A 130 -8.73 0.37 10.00
C TYR A 130 -9.64 -0.57 10.79
N LYS A 131 -9.84 -0.31 12.08
CA LYS A 131 -10.76 -1.11 12.90
C LYS A 131 -12.19 -1.07 12.34
N LYS A 132 -12.63 0.08 11.83
CA LYS A 132 -13.93 0.22 11.19
C LYS A 132 -14.05 -0.62 9.92
N LEU A 133 -12.93 -0.92 9.29
CA LEU A 133 -12.86 -1.74 8.07
C LEU A 133 -12.62 -3.22 8.36
N GLY A 134 -12.67 -3.62 9.64
CA GLY A 134 -12.53 -5.03 10.02
C GLY A 134 -11.12 -5.47 10.41
N TRP A 135 -10.19 -4.54 10.57
CA TRP A 135 -8.83 -4.85 11.01
C TRP A 135 -8.74 -4.87 12.54
N LYS A 136 -7.81 -5.70 13.04
CA LYS A 136 -7.57 -5.87 14.48
C LYS A 136 -6.12 -5.53 14.79
N GLN A 137 -5.91 -4.76 15.87
CA GLN A 137 -4.57 -4.48 16.37
C GLN A 137 -3.97 -5.74 17.01
N ILE A 138 -2.74 -6.08 16.63
CA ILE A 138 -2.04 -7.26 17.18
C ILE A 138 -0.74 -6.89 17.90
N GLY A 139 -0.31 -5.64 17.84
CA GLY A 139 0.88 -5.22 18.56
C GLY A 139 1.37 -3.86 18.15
N ILE A 140 2.50 -3.48 18.75
CA ILE A 140 3.22 -2.26 18.44
C ILE A 140 4.66 -2.68 18.15
N ASP A 141 5.26 -2.06 17.14
CA ASP A 141 6.65 -2.30 16.77
C ASP A 141 7.32 -0.98 16.43
N GLN A 142 8.58 -1.03 16.06
CA GLN A 142 9.33 0.14 15.59
C GLN A 142 9.81 -0.11 14.17
N PHE A 143 9.66 0.92 13.34
CA PHE A 143 10.19 0.92 11.98
C PHE A 143 10.88 2.25 11.72
N LYS A 144 12.18 2.18 11.39
CA LYS A 144 13.00 3.38 11.09
C LYS A 144 12.89 4.45 12.17
N GLY A 145 12.90 4.05 13.45
CA GLY A 145 12.84 4.98 14.58
C GLY A 145 11.45 5.46 14.96
N HIS A 146 10.40 4.99 14.29
CA HIS A 146 9.03 5.36 14.59
C HIS A 146 8.26 4.19 15.19
N PHE A 147 7.44 4.46 16.20
CA PHE A 147 6.50 3.48 16.69
C PHE A 147 5.37 3.31 15.70
N VAL A 148 5.03 2.07 15.41
CA VAL A 148 3.95 1.73 14.47
C VAL A 148 3.01 0.71 15.11
N THR A 149 1.72 0.79 14.75
CA THR A 149 0.71 -0.16 15.18
C THR A 149 0.57 -1.24 14.14
N VAL A 150 0.76 -2.50 14.54
CA VAL A 150 0.63 -3.65 13.65
C VAL A 150 -0.80 -4.16 13.71
N MET A 151 -1.40 -4.39 12.56
CA MET A 151 -2.80 -4.81 12.45
C MET A 151 -2.93 -5.99 11.49
N GLU A 152 -3.99 -6.78 11.69
CA GLU A 152 -4.31 -7.90 10.81
C GLU A 152 -5.80 -7.89 10.45
N THR A 153 -6.10 -8.50 9.32
CA THR A 153 -7.47 -8.83 8.94
C THR A 153 -7.52 -10.25 8.41
N VAL A 154 -8.62 -10.96 8.67
CA VAL A 154 -8.87 -12.29 8.11
C VAL A 154 -9.47 -12.11 6.72
N LEU A 155 -8.99 -12.92 5.79
CA LEU A 155 -9.41 -12.85 4.37
C LEU A 155 -10.54 -13.82 4.05
#